data_3dfd3ea6a0c9f78190ff1395987cc987
#
_entry.id   3dfd3ea6a0c9f78190ff1395987cc987
#
_cell.length_a   1.000
_cell.length_b   1.000
_cell.length_c   1.000
_cell.angle_alpha   90.00
_cell.angle_beta   90.00
_cell.angle_gamma   90.00
#
_symmetry.space_group_name_H-M   'P 1'
#
loop_
_entity.id
_entity.type
_entity.pdbx_description
1 polymer ?
#
loop_
_entity_poly.entity_id
_entity_poly.type
_entity_poly.pdbx_seq_one_letter_code
_entity_poly.pdbx_strand_id
1 'polypeptide(L)'
;NIAILEALRWGAEIIVTIDDDNIPLDRSYFAHFRTWLEYPFSGLCVDGMNRWFDVGQWIDPPSSHRGFPIQTQSSLGFRAVVDAKIGVAAGICLGDPDVSAVTRIAQPSLARFASEPLRAGIVVNPTTHVTVFNSQNTAFLRELAPCFLMVPQFGRYDDIFASLIAQRVMRDNCLHVHFGHPFVWQQRNPHNLQRDLQAEIWGMDHVLAFTHFLEQAKMPTGYVVDKVR
;
A
#
# COMPACT_ATOMS: atom_id res chain seq x y z
N ASN A 1 6.75 12.74 -8.91
CA ASN A 1 7.50 13.54 -7.90
C ASN A 1 7.05 15.00 -7.88
N ILE A 2 6.92 15.69 -9.03
CA ILE A 2 6.59 17.14 -9.09
C ILE A 2 5.26 17.41 -8.38
N ALA A 3 4.21 16.63 -8.64
CA ALA A 3 2.91 16.82 -8.02
C ALA A 3 2.96 16.71 -6.48
N ILE A 4 3.74 15.77 -5.94
CA ILE A 4 3.93 15.63 -4.49
C ILE A 4 4.64 16.87 -3.93
N LEU A 5 5.69 17.35 -4.61
CA LEU A 5 6.41 18.55 -4.17
C LEU A 5 5.52 19.82 -4.21
N GLU A 6 4.66 19.96 -5.23
CA GLU A 6 3.70 21.06 -5.29
C GLU A 6 2.62 20.95 -4.20
N ALA A 7 2.12 19.76 -3.91
CA ALA A 7 1.20 19.55 -2.78
C ALA A 7 1.84 19.97 -1.45
N LEU A 8 3.10 19.60 -1.22
CA LEU A 8 3.86 20.02 -0.05
C LEU A 8 4.02 21.53 0.03
N ARG A 9 4.31 22.17 -1.12
CA ARG A 9 4.47 23.65 -1.21
C ARG A 9 3.16 24.36 -0.88
N TRP A 10 2.02 23.79 -1.24
CA TRP A 10 0.70 24.36 -0.93
C TRP A 10 0.23 24.06 0.50
N GLY A 11 1.03 23.34 1.29
CA GLY A 11 0.72 23.06 2.69
C GLY A 11 -0.25 21.89 2.89
N ALA A 12 -0.35 20.98 1.92
CA ALA A 12 -1.20 19.80 2.08
C ALA A 12 -0.76 18.96 3.29
N GLU A 13 -1.69 18.64 4.18
CA GLU A 13 -1.46 17.77 5.34
C GLU A 13 -1.65 16.29 4.98
N ILE A 14 -2.55 16.01 4.02
CA ILE A 14 -2.82 14.70 3.46
C ILE A 14 -2.63 14.79 1.96
N ILE A 15 -1.88 13.84 1.40
CA ILE A 15 -1.65 13.73 -0.04
C ILE A 15 -2.31 12.46 -0.52
N VAL A 16 -3.11 12.56 -1.58
CA VAL A 16 -3.77 11.42 -2.25
C VAL A 16 -3.18 11.24 -3.63
N THR A 17 -2.75 10.03 -3.93
CA THR A 17 -2.35 9.62 -5.27
C THR A 17 -3.42 8.73 -5.87
N ILE A 18 -3.78 8.98 -7.12
CA ILE A 18 -4.75 8.20 -7.88
C ILE A 18 -4.29 8.14 -9.33
N ASP A 19 -4.41 6.96 -9.95
CA ASP A 19 -4.13 6.78 -11.37
C ASP A 19 -5.30 7.29 -12.22
N ASP A 20 -5.03 7.70 -13.45
CA ASP A 20 -6.00 8.31 -14.37
C ASP A 20 -7.03 7.31 -14.92
N ASP A 21 -6.79 6.02 -14.76
CA ASP A 21 -7.71 4.93 -15.12
C ASP A 21 -8.53 4.40 -13.91
N ASN A 22 -8.44 5.06 -12.75
CA ASN A 22 -9.17 4.74 -11.54
C ASN A 22 -10.39 5.64 -11.36
N ILE A 23 -11.57 5.03 -11.25
CA ILE A 23 -12.84 5.73 -11.07
C ILE A 23 -13.32 5.52 -9.63
N PRO A 24 -13.40 6.56 -8.78
CA PRO A 24 -13.99 6.44 -7.45
C PRO A 24 -15.42 5.91 -7.48
N LEU A 25 -15.71 4.92 -6.63
CA LEU A 25 -17.04 4.31 -6.54
C LEU A 25 -17.98 5.03 -5.57
N ASP A 26 -17.44 5.96 -4.78
CA ASP A 26 -18.18 6.71 -3.77
C ASP A 26 -17.90 8.21 -3.89
N ARG A 27 -18.93 9.03 -3.74
CA ARG A 27 -18.83 10.50 -3.69
C ARG A 27 -18.04 11.00 -2.47
N SER A 28 -17.96 10.19 -1.41
CA SER A 28 -17.22 10.47 -0.18
C SER A 28 -15.73 10.07 -0.27
N TYR A 29 -15.21 9.83 -1.47
CA TYR A 29 -13.86 9.33 -1.74
C TYR A 29 -12.78 10.00 -0.88
N PHE A 30 -12.65 11.32 -0.94
CA PHE A 30 -11.66 12.05 -0.14
C PHE A 30 -11.98 12.06 1.36
N ALA A 31 -13.27 12.04 1.72
CA ALA A 31 -13.69 12.03 3.12
C ALA A 31 -13.29 10.72 3.82
N HIS A 32 -13.31 9.59 3.13
CA HIS A 32 -12.82 8.32 3.67
C HIS A 32 -11.34 8.40 4.03
N PHE A 33 -10.49 8.86 3.10
CA PHE A 33 -9.05 9.03 3.38
C PHE A 33 -8.80 9.98 4.54
N ARG A 34 -9.51 11.10 4.56
CA ARG A 34 -9.42 12.07 5.65
C ARG A 34 -9.78 11.43 6.99
N THR A 35 -10.88 10.67 7.05
CA THR A 35 -11.30 9.98 8.27
C THR A 35 -10.21 9.04 8.78
N TRP A 36 -9.63 8.20 7.92
CA TRP A 36 -8.62 7.24 8.32
C TRP A 36 -7.31 7.90 8.80
N LEU A 37 -6.92 9.03 8.22
CA LEU A 37 -5.66 9.68 8.54
C LEU A 37 -5.76 10.71 9.66
N GLU A 38 -6.93 11.29 9.92
CA GLU A 38 -7.14 12.27 10.99
C GLU A 38 -7.57 11.64 12.33
N TYR A 39 -8.25 10.49 12.27
CA TYR A 39 -8.81 9.86 13.48
C TYR A 39 -8.20 8.48 13.72
N PRO A 40 -7.99 8.09 14.99
CA PRO A 40 -7.51 6.75 15.32
C PRO A 40 -8.50 5.67 14.84
N PHE A 41 -7.96 4.59 14.30
CA PHE A 41 -8.72 3.45 13.83
C PHE A 41 -8.86 2.37 14.91
N SER A 42 -10.09 1.86 15.09
CA SER A 42 -10.35 0.68 15.91
C SER A 42 -11.05 -0.39 15.07
N GLY A 43 -10.51 -1.59 15.02
CA GLY A 43 -11.03 -2.64 14.16
C GLY A 43 -10.08 -3.84 14.02
N LEU A 44 -9.89 -4.32 12.80
CA LEU A 44 -9.07 -5.49 12.50
C LEU A 44 -7.60 -5.10 12.26
N CYS A 45 -6.69 -5.79 12.93
CA CYS A 45 -5.26 -5.71 12.70
C CYS A 45 -4.74 -7.09 12.27
N VAL A 46 -3.91 -7.12 11.24
CA VAL A 46 -3.27 -8.36 10.77
C VAL A 46 -2.52 -9.02 11.92
N ASP A 47 -2.71 -10.33 12.05
CA ASP A 47 -2.06 -11.19 13.05
C ASP A 47 -1.70 -12.54 12.45
N GLY A 48 -0.84 -13.30 13.12
CA GLY A 48 -0.40 -14.62 12.70
C GLY A 48 1.12 -14.77 12.64
N MET A 49 1.57 -15.97 12.32
CA MET A 49 3.00 -16.32 12.32
C MET A 49 3.75 -15.85 11.06
N ASN A 50 3.03 -15.67 9.94
CA ASN A 50 3.64 -15.22 8.70
C ASN A 50 3.89 -13.73 8.75
N ARG A 51 5.11 -13.33 8.41
CA ARG A 51 5.56 -11.93 8.44
C ARG A 51 4.85 -11.05 7.40
N TRP A 52 4.52 -11.62 6.25
CA TRP A 52 3.94 -10.90 5.12
C TRP A 52 2.42 -10.95 5.12
N PHE A 53 1.81 -9.85 4.70
CA PHE A 53 0.37 -9.76 4.45
C PHE A 53 0.12 -9.36 3.01
N ASP A 54 -0.67 -10.15 2.30
CA ASP A 54 -1.11 -9.89 0.92
C ASP A 54 -2.58 -9.47 0.93
N VAL A 55 -2.84 -8.19 0.70
CA VAL A 55 -4.19 -7.65 0.61
C VAL A 55 -5.00 -8.28 -0.52
N GLY A 56 -4.34 -8.74 -1.58
CA GLY A 56 -4.98 -9.40 -2.73
C GLY A 56 -5.67 -10.71 -2.38
N GLN A 57 -5.33 -11.34 -1.25
CA GLN A 57 -6.05 -12.53 -0.76
C GLN A 57 -7.45 -12.21 -0.23
N TRP A 58 -7.79 -10.94 -0.06
CA TRP A 58 -9.04 -10.47 0.54
C TRP A 58 -9.97 -9.77 -0.46
N ILE A 59 -9.63 -9.78 -1.74
CA ILE A 59 -10.54 -9.45 -2.86
C ILE A 59 -11.14 -10.73 -3.44
N ASP A 60 -12.22 -10.61 -4.20
CA ASP A 60 -12.89 -11.75 -4.83
C ASP A 60 -12.92 -11.57 -6.37
N PRO A 61 -12.34 -12.51 -7.14
CA PRO A 61 -11.54 -13.66 -6.70
C PRO A 61 -10.20 -13.25 -6.08
N PRO A 62 -9.66 -14.06 -5.13
CA PRO A 62 -8.35 -13.80 -4.54
C PRO A 62 -7.24 -13.80 -5.57
N SER A 63 -6.28 -12.89 -5.40
CA SER A 63 -5.12 -12.77 -6.28
C SER A 63 -3.91 -12.27 -5.49
N SER A 64 -2.72 -12.34 -6.08
CA SER A 64 -1.52 -11.85 -5.41
C SER A 64 -1.20 -10.43 -5.86
N HIS A 65 -1.12 -9.51 -4.88
CA HIS A 65 -0.76 -8.12 -5.16
C HIS A 65 0.65 -8.02 -5.75
N ARG A 66 0.85 -7.09 -6.71
CA ARG A 66 2.18 -6.81 -7.27
C ARG A 66 3.13 -6.40 -6.13
N GLY A 67 4.31 -7.01 -6.12
CA GLY A 67 5.31 -6.79 -5.07
C GLY A 67 5.20 -7.73 -3.87
N PHE A 68 4.12 -8.47 -3.70
CA PHE A 68 4.09 -9.53 -2.70
C PHE A 68 5.09 -10.64 -3.11
N PRO A 69 6.03 -11.04 -2.22
CA PRO A 69 7.05 -12.02 -2.59
C PRO A 69 6.45 -13.40 -2.80
N ILE A 70 6.56 -13.96 -3.99
CA ILE A 70 5.98 -15.25 -4.38
C ILE A 70 6.55 -16.45 -3.59
N GLN A 71 7.69 -16.26 -2.92
CA GLN A 71 8.35 -17.27 -2.09
C GLN A 71 7.81 -17.30 -0.66
N THR A 72 6.90 -16.36 -0.30
CA THR A 72 6.37 -16.24 1.05
C THR A 72 4.90 -16.62 1.12
N GLN A 73 4.40 -16.77 2.34
CA GLN A 73 2.98 -16.99 2.61
C GLN A 73 2.39 -15.76 3.30
N SER A 74 1.16 -15.42 2.91
CA SER A 74 0.43 -14.35 3.57
C SER A 74 -0.02 -14.76 4.97
N SER A 75 0.01 -13.81 5.91
CA SER A 75 -0.74 -13.93 7.15
C SER A 75 -2.24 -13.83 6.84
N LEU A 76 -3.04 -14.69 7.44
CA LEU A 76 -4.48 -14.76 7.21
C LEU A 76 -5.30 -14.50 8.49
N GLY A 77 -4.62 -14.30 9.63
CA GLY A 77 -5.27 -14.02 10.91
C GLY A 77 -5.48 -12.55 11.17
N PHE A 78 -6.43 -12.27 12.07
CA PHE A 78 -6.67 -10.92 12.58
C PHE A 78 -6.85 -10.94 14.09
N ARG A 79 -6.50 -9.84 14.72
CA ARG A 79 -6.85 -9.51 16.10
C ARG A 79 -7.50 -8.13 16.16
N ALA A 80 -8.20 -7.85 17.24
CA ALA A 80 -8.71 -6.50 17.47
C ALA A 80 -7.58 -5.52 17.78
N VAL A 81 -7.72 -4.29 17.31
CA VAL A 81 -6.87 -3.16 17.66
C VAL A 81 -7.76 -1.97 18.05
N VAL A 82 -7.28 -1.16 18.96
CA VAL A 82 -7.92 0.08 19.38
C VAL A 82 -6.93 1.23 19.23
N ASP A 83 -7.44 2.37 18.77
CA ASP A 83 -6.71 3.64 18.65
C ASP A 83 -5.41 3.56 17.81
N ALA A 84 -5.42 2.75 16.75
CA ALA A 84 -4.32 2.68 15.80
C ALA A 84 -4.20 3.97 14.98
N LYS A 85 -3.04 4.62 15.04
CA LYS A 85 -2.75 5.79 14.21
C LYS A 85 -2.36 5.34 12.80
N ILE A 86 -2.99 5.91 11.80
CA ILE A 86 -2.76 5.56 10.39
C ILE A 86 -1.80 6.57 9.77
N GLY A 87 -0.73 6.09 9.15
CA GLY A 87 0.20 6.90 8.36
C GLY A 87 -0.09 6.85 6.87
N VAL A 88 -0.57 5.69 6.41
CA VAL A 88 -0.93 5.43 5.01
C VAL A 88 -2.29 4.73 4.98
N ALA A 89 -3.19 5.21 4.15
CA ALA A 89 -4.45 4.57 3.82
C ALA A 89 -4.42 4.16 2.34
N ALA A 90 -4.33 2.86 2.07
CA ALA A 90 -4.38 2.28 0.74
C ALA A 90 -5.81 1.83 0.44
N GLY A 91 -6.48 2.55 -0.44
CA GLY A 91 -7.81 2.19 -0.93
C GLY A 91 -7.73 0.99 -1.87
N ILE A 92 -8.83 0.26 -1.98
CA ILE A 92 -8.87 -0.96 -2.78
C ILE A 92 -9.28 -0.66 -4.22
N CYS A 93 -8.51 -1.21 -5.16
CA CYS A 93 -8.85 -1.20 -6.58
C CYS A 93 -9.64 -2.45 -6.92
N LEU A 94 -10.89 -2.26 -7.38
CA LEU A 94 -11.73 -3.28 -7.98
C LEU A 94 -11.66 -3.19 -9.51
N GLY A 95 -12.22 -4.15 -10.21
CA GLY A 95 -12.08 -4.25 -11.67
C GLY A 95 -10.80 -4.99 -12.02
N ASP A 96 -9.81 -4.31 -12.55
CA ASP A 96 -8.50 -4.89 -12.91
C ASP A 96 -7.39 -4.44 -11.93
N PRO A 97 -7.31 -5.03 -10.71
CA PRO A 97 -6.43 -4.59 -9.66
C PRO A 97 -4.95 -4.77 -10.00
N ASP A 98 -4.08 -4.14 -9.22
CA ASP A 98 -2.64 -4.22 -9.39
C ASP A 98 -2.06 -5.55 -8.87
N VAL A 99 -2.23 -6.59 -9.66
CA VAL A 99 -1.66 -7.91 -9.40
C VAL A 99 -0.36 -8.11 -10.16
N SER A 100 0.48 -9.04 -9.70
CA SER A 100 1.74 -9.34 -10.38
C SER A 100 1.51 -9.84 -11.82
N ALA A 101 2.46 -9.59 -12.71
CA ALA A 101 2.40 -10.08 -14.09
C ALA A 101 2.32 -11.62 -14.15
N VAL A 102 2.93 -12.33 -13.19
CA VAL A 102 2.82 -13.79 -13.07
C VAL A 102 1.38 -14.19 -12.82
N THR A 103 0.71 -13.58 -11.84
CA THR A 103 -0.70 -13.82 -11.54
C THR A 103 -1.57 -13.53 -12.76
N ARG A 104 -1.33 -12.40 -13.42
CA ARG A 104 -2.10 -11.94 -14.58
C ARG A 104 -1.96 -12.84 -15.80
N ILE A 105 -0.78 -13.45 -16.00
CA ILE A 105 -0.54 -14.44 -17.05
C ILE A 105 -1.23 -15.77 -16.73
N ALA A 106 -1.23 -16.16 -15.44
CA ALA A 106 -1.80 -17.43 -15.02
C ALA A 106 -3.34 -17.44 -15.02
N GLN A 107 -3.95 -16.30 -14.71
CA GLN A 107 -5.42 -16.16 -14.67
C GLN A 107 -5.86 -14.71 -14.93
N PRO A 108 -7.03 -14.49 -15.54
CA PRO A 108 -7.58 -13.15 -15.70
C PRO A 108 -7.77 -12.48 -14.34
N SER A 109 -7.25 -11.26 -14.20
CA SER A 109 -7.39 -10.48 -12.98
C SER A 109 -8.66 -9.65 -13.05
N LEU A 110 -9.69 -10.08 -12.33
CA LEU A 110 -10.92 -9.29 -12.20
C LEU A 110 -11.38 -9.37 -10.75
N ALA A 111 -11.13 -8.31 -9.99
CA ALA A 111 -11.66 -8.17 -8.63
C ALA A 111 -13.07 -7.60 -8.68
N ARG A 112 -14.06 -8.41 -8.31
CA ARG A 112 -15.48 -8.00 -8.32
C ARG A 112 -15.91 -7.39 -7.02
N PHE A 113 -15.39 -7.91 -5.91
CA PHE A 113 -15.81 -7.54 -4.57
C PHE A 113 -14.61 -7.46 -3.63
N ALA A 114 -14.72 -6.63 -2.61
CA ALA A 114 -13.89 -6.68 -1.43
C ALA A 114 -14.56 -7.57 -0.38
N SER A 115 -13.78 -8.41 0.30
CA SER A 115 -14.27 -9.22 1.42
C SER A 115 -14.77 -8.36 2.57
N GLU A 116 -15.52 -8.94 3.49
CA GLU A 116 -16.03 -8.24 4.67
C GLU A 116 -14.90 -7.58 5.50
N PRO A 117 -13.77 -8.25 5.81
CA PRO A 117 -12.67 -7.60 6.52
C PRO A 117 -12.14 -6.35 5.81
N LEU A 118 -11.97 -6.38 4.48
CA LEU A 118 -11.53 -5.20 3.73
C LEU A 118 -12.57 -4.07 3.73
N ARG A 119 -13.86 -4.42 3.71
CA ARG A 119 -14.94 -3.43 3.79
C ARG A 119 -15.02 -2.77 5.16
N ALA A 120 -14.73 -3.53 6.21
CA ALA A 120 -14.64 -3.01 7.58
C ALA A 120 -13.35 -2.20 7.83
N GLY A 121 -12.31 -2.46 7.05
CA GLY A 121 -10.97 -1.91 7.21
C GLY A 121 -10.04 -2.85 7.96
N ILE A 122 -8.83 -3.00 7.42
CA ILE A 122 -7.76 -3.81 8.00
C ILE A 122 -6.54 -2.93 8.18
N VAL A 123 -5.88 -3.00 9.34
CA VAL A 123 -4.60 -2.35 9.53
C VAL A 123 -3.46 -3.37 9.61
N VAL A 124 -2.31 -2.96 9.09
CA VAL A 124 -1.05 -3.68 9.21
C VAL A 124 -0.12 -2.87 10.10
N ASN A 125 0.38 -3.50 11.16
CA ASN A 125 1.40 -2.91 12.04
C ASN A 125 2.80 -3.23 11.48
N PRO A 126 3.57 -2.25 10.99
CA PRO A 126 4.89 -2.49 10.41
C PRO A 126 5.93 -3.04 11.39
N THR A 127 5.65 -3.01 12.69
CA THR A 127 6.51 -3.64 13.71
C THR A 127 6.43 -5.16 13.66
N THR A 128 5.26 -5.70 13.35
CA THR A 128 4.99 -7.16 13.37
C THR A 128 4.83 -7.75 11.98
N HIS A 129 4.26 -7.02 11.03
CA HIS A 129 3.98 -7.50 9.69
C HIS A 129 4.49 -6.53 8.61
N VAL A 130 4.72 -7.05 7.42
CA VAL A 130 5.09 -6.29 6.22
C VAL A 130 4.02 -6.54 5.16
N THR A 131 3.70 -5.52 4.41
CA THR A 131 2.81 -5.60 3.25
C THR A 131 3.37 -4.78 2.09
N VAL A 132 2.72 -4.81 0.96
CA VAL A 132 2.97 -3.90 -0.14
C VAL A 132 1.69 -3.16 -0.49
N PHE A 133 1.84 -1.93 -0.94
CA PHE A 133 0.79 -1.14 -1.55
C PHE A 133 1.41 -0.30 -2.67
N ASN A 134 0.59 0.16 -3.58
CA ASN A 134 0.99 0.96 -4.72
C ASN A 134 0.54 2.43 -4.56
N SER A 135 0.82 3.25 -5.56
CA SER A 135 0.40 4.66 -5.59
C SER A 135 -0.93 4.90 -6.31
N GLN A 136 -1.64 3.86 -6.74
CA GLN A 136 -2.80 3.98 -7.62
C GLN A 136 -4.07 4.52 -6.93
N ASN A 137 -4.24 4.23 -5.65
CA ASN A 137 -5.38 4.66 -4.83
C ASN A 137 -4.93 4.78 -3.37
N THR A 138 -4.01 5.70 -3.09
CA THR A 138 -3.33 5.73 -1.78
C THR A 138 -3.24 7.15 -1.26
N ALA A 139 -3.56 7.31 0.03
CA ALA A 139 -3.35 8.55 0.76
C ALA A 139 -2.32 8.36 1.88
N PHE A 140 -1.57 9.41 2.16
CA PHE A 140 -0.56 9.40 3.20
C PHE A 140 -0.41 10.77 3.87
N LEU A 141 0.05 10.74 5.11
CA LEU A 141 0.36 11.95 5.86
C LEU A 141 1.52 12.69 5.21
N ARG A 142 1.47 14.02 5.26
CA ARG A 142 2.49 14.94 4.74
C ARG A 142 3.92 14.53 5.11
N GLU A 143 4.12 14.09 6.33
CA GLU A 143 5.43 13.72 6.87
C GLU A 143 6.05 12.51 6.18
N LEU A 144 5.22 11.65 5.62
CA LEU A 144 5.67 10.47 4.87
C LEU A 144 5.96 10.79 3.39
N ALA A 145 5.64 11.99 2.91
CA ALA A 145 5.82 12.36 1.50
C ALA A 145 7.24 12.10 0.95
N PRO A 146 8.34 12.29 1.71
CA PRO A 146 9.68 11.95 1.21
C PRO A 146 9.85 10.47 0.85
N CYS A 147 9.08 9.57 1.49
CA CYS A 147 9.12 8.13 1.20
C CYS A 147 8.49 7.78 -0.15
N PHE A 148 7.62 8.66 -0.67
CA PHE A 148 6.86 8.46 -1.91
C PHE A 148 7.48 9.16 -3.13
N LEU A 149 8.71 9.62 -3.01
CA LEU A 149 9.45 10.11 -4.16
C LEU A 149 9.91 8.92 -5.00
N MET A 150 9.32 8.79 -6.18
CA MET A 150 9.58 7.69 -7.09
C MET A 150 11.01 7.71 -7.61
N VAL A 151 11.68 6.56 -7.57
CA VAL A 151 13.06 6.36 -8.01
C VAL A 151 13.05 5.59 -9.33
N PRO A 152 13.30 6.24 -10.48
CA PRO A 152 13.14 5.62 -11.80
C PRO A 152 13.96 4.34 -12.00
N GLN A 153 15.04 4.16 -11.24
CA GLN A 153 15.90 2.98 -11.31
C GLN A 153 15.20 1.69 -10.85
N PHE A 154 14.13 1.81 -10.06
CA PHE A 154 13.34 0.66 -9.61
C PHE A 154 12.28 0.22 -10.65
N GLY A 155 12.13 0.97 -11.75
CA GLY A 155 11.21 0.65 -12.83
C GLY A 155 9.77 0.48 -12.33
N ARG A 156 9.13 -0.63 -12.68
CA ARG A 156 7.75 -0.94 -12.25
C ARG A 156 7.59 -1.27 -10.75
N TYR A 157 8.65 -1.21 -9.99
CA TYR A 157 8.63 -1.44 -8.54
C TYR A 157 8.96 -0.20 -7.73
N ASP A 158 8.97 0.98 -8.34
CA ASP A 158 9.30 2.23 -7.66
C ASP A 158 8.30 2.56 -6.53
N ASP A 159 7.01 2.42 -6.78
CA ASP A 159 5.94 2.59 -5.80
C ASP A 159 5.94 1.46 -4.74
N ILE A 160 6.25 0.23 -5.14
CA ILE A 160 6.37 -0.91 -4.22
C ILE A 160 7.54 -0.71 -3.24
N PHE A 161 8.72 -0.34 -3.74
CA PHE A 161 9.84 -0.04 -2.86
C PHE A 161 9.59 1.21 -1.99
N ALA A 162 8.90 2.23 -2.52
CA ALA A 162 8.44 3.38 -1.73
C ALA A 162 7.54 2.94 -0.57
N SER A 163 6.63 1.97 -0.81
CA SER A 163 5.77 1.42 0.24
C SER A 163 6.55 0.75 1.38
N LEU A 164 7.62 0.03 1.05
CA LEU A 164 8.49 -0.61 2.04
C LEU A 164 9.33 0.42 2.82
N ILE A 165 9.83 1.45 2.16
CA ILE A 165 10.54 2.57 2.81
C ILE A 165 9.59 3.29 3.77
N ALA A 166 8.36 3.60 3.35
CA ALA A 166 7.37 4.24 4.19
C ALA A 166 7.07 3.40 5.45
N GLN A 167 6.89 2.08 5.31
CA GLN A 167 6.65 1.19 6.44
C GLN A 167 7.82 1.15 7.41
N ARG A 168 9.08 1.21 6.90
CA ARG A 168 10.26 1.31 7.77
C ARG A 168 10.24 2.56 8.64
N VAL A 169 9.86 3.70 8.08
CA VAL A 169 9.69 4.96 8.80
C VAL A 169 8.50 4.89 9.76
N MET A 170 7.37 4.36 9.31
CA MET A 170 6.15 4.21 10.12
C MET A 170 6.36 3.34 11.36
N ARG A 171 7.17 2.27 11.25
CA ARG A 171 7.52 1.39 12.35
C ARG A 171 8.10 2.16 13.54
N ASP A 172 9.02 3.08 13.27
CA ASP A 172 9.69 3.86 14.33
C ASP A 172 8.78 4.97 14.91
N ASN A 173 7.65 5.21 14.27
CA ASN A 173 6.69 6.27 14.64
C ASN A 173 5.33 5.73 15.09
N CYS A 174 5.21 4.42 15.32
CA CYS A 174 3.98 3.76 15.74
C CYS A 174 2.79 4.02 14.79
N LEU A 175 3.06 4.18 13.49
CA LEU A 175 2.05 4.38 12.46
C LEU A 175 1.73 3.06 11.76
N HIS A 176 0.48 2.91 11.28
CA HIS A 176 -0.04 1.71 10.64
C HIS A 176 -0.41 1.99 9.19
N VAL A 177 -0.36 0.94 8.35
CA VAL A 177 -0.98 0.94 7.03
C VAL A 177 -2.43 0.49 7.18
N HIS A 178 -3.36 1.23 6.61
CA HIS A 178 -4.78 0.86 6.53
C HIS A 178 -5.13 0.42 5.11
N PHE A 179 -5.87 -0.69 4.98
CA PHE A 179 -6.50 -1.14 3.74
C PHE A 179 -8.02 -1.13 3.89
N GLY A 180 -8.72 -0.68 2.85
CA GLY A 180 -10.17 -0.66 2.84
C GLY A 180 -10.74 0.44 1.94
N HIS A 181 -11.79 1.11 2.42
CA HIS A 181 -12.31 2.29 1.73
C HIS A 181 -11.26 3.42 1.65
N PRO A 182 -11.33 4.26 0.59
CA PRO A 182 -12.31 4.24 -0.50
C PRO A 182 -11.99 3.21 -1.57
N PHE A 183 -13.04 2.70 -2.23
CA PHE A 183 -12.89 1.82 -3.38
C PHE A 183 -12.91 2.60 -4.68
N VAL A 184 -12.08 2.15 -5.64
CA VAL A 184 -12.10 2.61 -7.01
C VAL A 184 -12.37 1.43 -7.95
N TRP A 185 -12.92 1.71 -9.12
CA TRP A 185 -12.98 0.77 -10.23
C TRP A 185 -11.86 1.10 -11.19
N GLN A 186 -10.94 0.18 -11.38
CA GLN A 186 -9.85 0.35 -12.34
C GLN A 186 -10.25 -0.24 -13.69
N GLN A 187 -10.19 0.61 -14.72
CA GLN A 187 -10.40 0.23 -16.11
C GLN A 187 -9.08 0.30 -16.85
N ARG A 188 -8.25 -0.73 -16.63
CA ARG A 188 -6.88 -0.76 -17.13
C ARG A 188 -6.81 -0.76 -18.65
N ASN A 189 -5.88 0.01 -19.19
CA ASN A 189 -5.52 -0.01 -20.58
C ASN A 189 -4.89 -1.37 -20.99
N PRO A 190 -4.99 -1.78 -22.28
CA PRO A 190 -4.36 -3.00 -22.75
C PRO A 190 -2.86 -3.04 -22.46
N HIS A 191 -2.39 -4.13 -21.88
CA HIS A 191 -0.99 -4.34 -21.50
C HIS A 191 -0.36 -5.48 -22.29
N ASN A 192 0.94 -5.38 -22.52
CA ASN A 192 1.75 -6.50 -22.99
C ASN A 192 2.31 -7.26 -21.78
N LEU A 193 1.64 -8.34 -21.40
CA LEU A 193 1.96 -9.11 -20.20
C LEU A 193 3.40 -9.67 -20.17
N GLN A 194 3.98 -9.97 -21.34
CA GLN A 194 5.37 -10.43 -21.40
C GLN A 194 6.36 -9.30 -21.08
N ARG A 195 6.09 -8.09 -21.58
CA ARG A 195 6.90 -6.91 -21.24
C ARG A 195 6.73 -6.52 -19.76
N ASP A 196 5.50 -6.63 -19.26
CA ASP A 196 5.23 -6.37 -17.85
C ASP A 196 6.01 -7.34 -16.97
N LEU A 197 5.98 -8.65 -17.28
CA LEU A 197 6.75 -9.65 -16.55
C LEU A 197 8.26 -9.35 -16.59
N GLN A 198 8.81 -9.06 -17.77
CA GLN A 198 10.23 -8.70 -17.90
C GLN A 198 10.61 -7.49 -17.04
N ALA A 199 9.73 -6.49 -16.96
CA ALA A 199 9.97 -5.29 -16.18
C ALA A 199 9.78 -5.51 -14.65
N GLU A 200 9.06 -6.56 -14.25
CA GLU A 200 8.82 -6.90 -12.84
C GLU A 200 9.83 -7.88 -12.25
N ILE A 201 10.52 -8.69 -13.07
CA ILE A 201 11.47 -9.74 -12.61
C ILE A 201 12.49 -9.17 -11.62
N TRP A 202 13.11 -8.04 -11.97
CA TRP A 202 14.11 -7.43 -11.08
C TRP A 202 13.54 -7.11 -9.71
N GLY A 203 12.36 -6.54 -9.65
CA GLY A 203 11.68 -6.23 -8.38
C GLY A 203 11.31 -7.48 -7.58
N MET A 204 10.83 -8.53 -8.27
CA MET A 204 10.51 -9.82 -7.64
C MET A 204 11.74 -10.45 -6.99
N ASP A 205 12.90 -10.37 -7.65
CA ASP A 205 14.16 -10.92 -7.15
C ASP A 205 14.70 -10.13 -5.95
N HIS A 206 14.40 -8.83 -5.86
CA HIS A 206 15.03 -7.94 -4.87
C HIS A 206 14.14 -7.57 -3.69
N VAL A 207 12.82 -7.75 -3.77
CA VAL A 207 11.87 -7.28 -2.73
C VAL A 207 12.18 -7.84 -1.34
N LEU A 208 12.53 -9.11 -1.22
CA LEU A 208 12.89 -9.73 0.07
C LEU A 208 14.20 -9.19 0.61
N ALA A 209 15.24 -9.12 -0.22
CA ALA A 209 16.56 -8.60 0.17
C ALA A 209 16.46 -7.13 0.57
N PHE A 210 15.68 -6.33 -0.16
CA PHE A 210 15.45 -4.93 0.16
C PHE A 210 14.69 -4.76 1.49
N THR A 211 13.65 -5.56 1.72
CA THR A 211 12.92 -5.54 2.99
C THR A 211 13.84 -5.87 4.15
N HIS A 212 14.67 -6.90 4.02
CA HIS A 212 15.65 -7.27 5.04
C HIS A 212 16.69 -6.17 5.29
N PHE A 213 17.18 -5.53 4.23
CA PHE A 213 18.05 -4.36 4.34
C PHE A 213 17.38 -3.23 5.14
N LEU A 214 16.14 -2.90 4.83
CA LEU A 214 15.38 -1.86 5.54
C LEU A 214 15.15 -2.21 7.02
N GLU A 215 14.93 -3.47 7.34
CA GLU A 215 14.78 -3.92 8.74
C GLU A 215 16.02 -3.68 9.57
N GLN A 216 17.19 -3.83 8.98
CA GLN A 216 18.50 -3.62 9.63
C GLN A 216 18.96 -2.16 9.58
N ALA A 217 18.41 -1.35 8.70
CA ALA A 217 18.80 0.03 8.51
C ALA A 217 18.61 0.85 9.80
N LYS A 218 19.67 1.48 10.26
CA LYS A 218 19.61 2.46 11.36
C LYS A 218 19.05 3.77 10.79
N MET A 219 17.86 4.15 11.25
CA MET A 219 17.32 5.46 10.91
C MET A 219 17.92 6.54 11.81
N PRO A 220 18.24 7.73 11.28
CA PRO A 220 18.64 8.86 12.11
C PRO A 220 17.57 9.18 13.15
N THR A 221 17.96 9.40 14.39
CA THR A 221 17.06 9.88 15.44
C THR A 221 16.54 11.28 15.10
N GLY A 222 15.21 11.50 15.20
CA GLY A 222 14.60 12.79 14.93
C GLY A 222 14.01 12.94 13.52
N TYR A 223 13.88 11.86 12.75
CA TYR A 223 13.24 11.89 11.44
C TYR A 223 11.71 11.77 11.54
N VAL A 224 11.04 12.73 10.97
CA VAL A 224 9.66 12.81 10.47
C VAL A 224 8.58 13.25 11.46
N VAL A 225 8.47 12.72 12.68
CA VAL A 225 7.28 12.98 13.52
C VAL A 225 7.46 14.03 14.63
N ASP A 226 8.67 14.38 14.99
CA ASP A 226 8.91 15.43 16.03
C ASP A 226 8.60 16.87 15.56
N LYS A 227 8.22 17.05 14.30
CA LYS A 227 7.81 18.34 13.73
C LYS A 227 6.31 18.48 13.49
N VAL A 228 5.52 17.50 13.94
CA VAL A 228 4.06 17.50 13.80
C VAL A 228 3.45 17.84 15.17
N ARG A 229 3.78 19.01 15.66
CA ARG A 229 3.05 19.72 16.72
C ARG A 229 2.91 21.20 16.37
#